data_ad9219bf6c0b1ebbb1a39d3a4cd37ba3
#
_entry.id   ad9219bf6c0b1ebbb1a39d3a4cd37ba3
#
_cell.length_a   1.000
_cell.length_b   1.000
_cell.length_c   1.000
_cell.angle_alpha   90.00
_cell.angle_beta   90.00
_cell.angle_gamma   90.00
#
_symmetry.space_group_name_H-M   'P 1'
#
loop_
_entity.id
_entity.type
_entity.pdbx_description
1 polymer ?
#
loop_
_entity_poly.entity_id
_entity_poly.type
_entity_poly.pdbx_seq_one_letter_code
_entity_poly.pdbx_strand_id
1 'polypeptide(L)'
;MAEGTNTFRAEVLTPQGKVYDGEMFQVSVRTVVGEVGIRARHAPMLARLVPHEMRLFESESEFGSSSGAKRYAAAEGWLEVFANKVTVLVTEAVDPESLDPADLKARIEDAEGRLEDSDEDSAAHRTAEQDKARAEAFLEIANAA
;
A
#
# COMPACT_ATOMS: atom_id res chain seq x y z
N MET A 1 36.30 1.53 -1.96
CA MET A 1 35.41 2.45 -2.67
C MET A 1 33.98 2.03 -2.42
N ALA A 2 33.23 2.84 -1.75
CA ALA A 2 31.82 2.54 -1.61
C ALA A 2 31.19 2.62 -3.01
N GLU A 3 30.97 1.48 -3.60
CA GLU A 3 30.06 1.42 -4.72
C GLU A 3 28.77 2.05 -4.22
N GLY A 4 28.33 3.10 -4.89
CA GLY A 4 27.05 3.69 -4.56
C GLY A 4 26.03 2.58 -4.56
N THR A 5 25.63 2.17 -3.39
CA THR A 5 24.57 1.17 -3.25
C THR A 5 23.37 1.68 -4.00
N ASN A 6 22.87 0.89 -4.92
CA ASN A 6 21.73 1.25 -5.74
C ASN A 6 20.41 1.05 -4.93
N THR A 7 20.48 1.49 -3.67
CA THR A 7 19.42 1.33 -2.68
C THR A 7 19.02 2.66 -2.05
N PHE A 8 17.91 2.66 -1.41
CA PHE A 8 17.36 3.78 -0.66
C PHE A 8 16.70 3.26 0.62
N ARG A 9 16.45 4.16 1.57
CA ARG A 9 15.75 3.79 2.78
C ARG A 9 14.23 3.85 2.54
N ALA A 10 13.52 2.82 2.98
CA ALA A 10 12.06 2.76 2.93
C ALA A 10 11.48 2.55 4.32
N GLU A 11 10.47 3.34 4.66
CA GLU A 11 9.69 3.18 5.87
C GLU A 11 8.20 3.06 5.51
N VAL A 12 7.52 2.12 6.14
CA VAL A 12 6.06 1.98 6.04
C VAL A 12 5.47 2.23 7.42
N LEU A 13 4.65 3.26 7.52
CA LEU A 13 4.05 3.72 8.76
C LEU A 13 2.53 3.62 8.72
N THR A 14 1.95 3.16 9.82
CA THR A 14 0.50 3.15 10.04
C THR A 14 0.19 3.87 11.37
N PRO A 15 -1.09 4.16 11.66
CA PRO A 15 -1.45 4.72 12.97
C PRO A 15 -1.05 3.85 14.16
N GLN A 16 -0.89 2.54 13.96
CA GLN A 16 -0.47 1.60 15.00
C GLN A 16 1.05 1.53 15.16
N GLY A 17 1.79 2.18 14.26
CA GLY A 17 3.26 2.23 14.33
C GLY A 17 3.94 1.85 13.03
N LYS A 18 5.24 1.67 13.12
CA LYS A 18 6.08 1.32 11.98
C LYS A 18 5.93 -0.16 11.65
N VAL A 19 5.57 -0.44 10.39
CA VAL A 19 5.41 -1.81 9.87
C VAL A 19 6.70 -2.31 9.24
N TYR A 20 7.44 -1.43 8.60
CA TYR A 20 8.70 -1.75 7.93
C TYR A 20 9.67 -0.57 7.98
N ASP A 21 10.97 -0.89 8.06
CA ASP A 21 12.07 0.08 7.98
C ASP A 21 13.33 -0.65 7.51
N GLY A 22 13.86 -0.26 6.37
CA GLY A 22 15.07 -0.90 5.85
C GLY A 22 15.51 -0.35 4.50
N GLU A 23 16.62 -0.91 4.00
CA GLU A 23 17.17 -0.57 2.69
C GLU A 23 16.46 -1.38 1.60
N MET A 24 16.08 -0.70 0.50
CA MET A 24 15.36 -1.29 -0.60
C MET A 24 16.00 -0.97 -1.95
N PHE A 25 15.88 -1.91 -2.88
CA PHE A 25 16.19 -1.70 -4.29
C PHE A 25 15.05 -1.01 -5.02
N GLN A 26 13.81 -1.44 -4.78
CA GLN A 26 12.60 -0.85 -5.38
C GLN A 26 11.40 -0.99 -4.46
N VAL A 27 10.57 0.04 -4.45
CA VAL A 27 9.21 0.02 -3.89
C VAL A 27 8.23 0.21 -5.04
N SER A 28 7.29 -0.71 -5.19
CA SER A 28 6.23 -0.65 -6.19
C SER A 28 4.89 -0.39 -5.50
N VAL A 29 4.25 0.71 -5.89
CA VAL A 29 2.99 1.17 -5.30
C VAL A 29 1.99 1.55 -6.38
N ARG A 30 0.71 1.63 -6.00
CA ARG A 30 -0.33 2.17 -6.88
C ARG A 30 -0.81 3.52 -6.33
N THR A 31 -0.63 4.54 -7.15
CA THR A 31 -1.13 5.89 -6.86
C THR A 31 -2.49 6.11 -7.51
N VAL A 32 -3.12 7.25 -7.20
CA VAL A 32 -4.39 7.64 -7.84
C VAL A 32 -4.28 7.81 -9.36
N VAL A 33 -3.07 7.95 -9.90
CA VAL A 33 -2.83 8.09 -11.35
C VAL A 33 -2.17 6.86 -11.98
N GLY A 34 -1.95 5.80 -11.22
CA GLY A 34 -1.39 4.56 -11.75
C GLY A 34 -0.26 3.98 -10.91
N GLU A 35 0.31 2.90 -11.40
CA GLU A 35 1.41 2.21 -10.73
C GLU A 35 2.73 2.97 -10.92
N VAL A 36 3.54 3.00 -9.85
CA VAL A 36 4.85 3.65 -9.83
C VAL A 36 5.86 2.73 -9.15
N GLY A 37 7.02 2.57 -9.79
CA GLY A 37 8.18 1.91 -9.19
C GLY A 37 9.21 2.97 -8.78
N ILE A 38 9.58 2.99 -7.50
CA ILE A 38 10.54 3.94 -6.94
C ILE A 38 11.87 3.23 -6.72
N ARG A 39 12.94 3.79 -7.28
CA ARG A 39 14.32 3.32 -7.10
C ARG A 39 15.21 4.40 -6.49
N ALA A 40 16.47 4.04 -6.23
CA ALA A 40 17.45 4.97 -5.65
C ALA A 40 17.55 6.28 -6.44
N ARG A 41 17.71 7.36 -5.73
CA ARG A 41 17.90 8.71 -6.27
C ARG A 41 16.71 9.21 -7.11
N HIS A 42 15.52 8.70 -6.84
CA HIS A 42 14.29 9.19 -7.45
C HIS A 42 14.08 10.67 -7.08
N ALA A 43 13.58 11.44 -8.02
CA ALA A 43 13.25 12.85 -7.79
C ALA A 43 12.21 12.99 -6.65
N PRO A 44 12.23 14.12 -5.92
CA PRO A 44 11.23 14.36 -4.90
C PRO A 44 9.81 14.20 -5.44
N MET A 45 8.97 13.50 -4.68
CA MET A 45 7.59 13.21 -5.07
C MET A 45 6.71 13.11 -3.85
N LEU A 46 5.48 13.59 -3.98
CA LEU A 46 4.41 13.35 -3.04
C LEU A 46 3.23 12.81 -3.83
N ALA A 47 2.76 11.62 -3.49
CA ALA A 47 1.68 10.97 -4.22
C ALA A 47 0.63 10.40 -3.27
N ARG A 48 -0.61 10.43 -3.72
CA ARG A 48 -1.72 9.81 -3.01
C ARG A 48 -1.86 8.35 -3.45
N LEU A 49 -1.98 7.45 -2.48
CA LEU A 49 -2.10 6.03 -2.71
C LEU A 49 -3.54 5.55 -2.61
N VAL A 50 -3.91 4.64 -3.48
CA VAL A 50 -5.15 3.86 -3.39
C VAL A 50 -4.87 2.52 -2.70
N PRO A 51 -5.88 1.81 -2.18
CA PRO A 51 -5.66 0.45 -1.65
C PRO A 51 -5.08 -0.47 -2.73
N HIS A 52 -4.01 -1.20 -2.39
CA HIS A 52 -3.29 -2.06 -3.35
C HIS A 52 -2.36 -3.05 -2.64
N GLU A 53 -1.80 -3.96 -3.42
CA GLU A 53 -0.69 -4.80 -2.96
C GLU A 53 0.63 -4.06 -3.22
N MET A 54 1.23 -3.56 -2.15
CA MET A 54 2.53 -2.91 -2.18
C MET A 54 3.64 -3.96 -2.16
N ARG A 55 4.65 -3.77 -3.00
CA ARG A 55 5.80 -4.69 -3.10
C ARG A 55 7.11 -3.97 -2.83
N LEU A 56 7.92 -4.58 -1.97
CA LEU A 56 9.25 -4.08 -1.62
C LEU A 56 10.29 -5.12 -2.04
N PHE A 57 11.24 -4.69 -2.85
CA PHE A 57 12.32 -5.54 -3.36
C PHE A 57 13.63 -5.10 -2.72
N GLU A 58 14.30 -5.98 -1.99
CA GLU A 58 15.56 -5.67 -1.29
C GLU A 58 16.75 -5.66 -2.25
N SER A 59 16.64 -6.37 -3.36
CA SER A 59 17.72 -6.48 -4.35
C SER A 59 17.18 -6.54 -5.77
N GLU A 60 18.06 -6.27 -6.73
CA GLU A 60 17.74 -6.38 -8.16
C GLU A 60 17.35 -7.80 -8.54
N SER A 61 17.98 -8.80 -7.92
CA SER A 61 17.65 -10.21 -8.19
C SER A 61 16.24 -10.57 -7.73
N GLU A 62 15.77 -9.98 -6.63
CA GLU A 62 14.40 -10.18 -6.17
C GLU A 62 13.37 -9.58 -7.13
N PHE A 63 13.69 -8.46 -7.74
CA PHE A 63 12.80 -7.80 -8.69
C PHE A 63 12.45 -8.71 -9.89
N GLY A 64 13.38 -9.55 -10.31
CA GLY A 64 13.16 -10.52 -11.38
C GLY A 64 12.39 -11.77 -10.96
N SER A 65 12.10 -11.95 -9.68
CA SER A 65 11.45 -13.13 -9.13
C SER A 65 10.08 -12.81 -8.56
N SER A 66 9.09 -13.62 -8.88
CA SER A 66 7.74 -13.45 -8.33
C SER A 66 7.66 -13.78 -6.83
N SER A 67 8.66 -14.47 -6.29
CA SER A 67 8.69 -14.89 -4.89
C SER A 67 9.58 -14.03 -4.00
N GLY A 68 10.33 -13.09 -4.57
CA GLY A 68 11.37 -12.35 -3.85
C GLY A 68 10.92 -11.06 -3.19
N ALA A 69 9.70 -10.59 -3.47
CA ALA A 69 9.22 -9.33 -2.92
C ALA A 69 8.58 -9.52 -1.54
N LYS A 70 8.87 -8.59 -0.63
CA LYS A 70 8.08 -8.42 0.58
C LYS A 70 6.78 -7.73 0.18
N ARG A 71 5.63 -8.30 0.54
CA ARG A 71 4.32 -7.83 0.10
C ARG A 71 3.46 -7.40 1.26
N TYR A 72 2.71 -6.32 1.06
CA TYR A 72 1.72 -5.84 2.01
C TYR A 72 0.42 -5.51 1.28
N ALA A 73 -0.70 -5.92 1.84
CA ALA A 73 -1.99 -5.34 1.49
C ALA A 73 -2.06 -3.97 2.18
N ALA A 74 -1.92 -2.91 1.41
CA ALA A 74 -1.85 -1.55 1.91
C ALA A 74 -3.15 -0.82 1.61
N ALA A 75 -3.68 -0.14 2.61
CA ALA A 75 -4.82 0.75 2.46
C ALA A 75 -4.42 2.06 1.79
N GLU A 76 -5.37 2.97 1.64
CA GLU A 76 -5.14 4.30 1.11
C GLU A 76 -4.22 5.12 2.02
N GLY A 77 -3.51 6.07 1.43
CA GLY A 77 -2.60 6.93 2.17
C GLY A 77 -1.73 7.78 1.25
N TRP A 78 -0.51 8.02 1.66
CA TRP A 78 0.44 8.90 0.99
C TRP A 78 1.81 8.27 0.85
N LEU A 79 2.50 8.65 -0.21
CA LEU A 79 3.90 8.31 -0.46
C LEU A 79 4.70 9.61 -0.57
N GLU A 80 5.79 9.69 0.19
CA GLU A 80 6.75 10.77 0.07
C GLU A 80 8.09 10.20 -0.37
N VAL A 81 8.69 10.79 -1.40
CA VAL A 81 10.05 10.52 -1.85
C VAL A 81 10.87 11.79 -1.68
N PHE A 82 11.91 11.72 -0.85
CA PHE A 82 12.79 12.86 -0.62
C PHE A 82 14.15 12.38 -0.11
N ALA A 83 15.22 12.98 -0.63
CA ALA A 83 16.59 12.73 -0.18
C ALA A 83 16.95 11.23 -0.08
N ASN A 84 16.63 10.47 -1.13
CA ASN A 84 16.88 9.03 -1.21
C ASN A 84 16.20 8.21 -0.11
N LYS A 85 15.03 8.68 0.31
CA LYS A 85 14.18 8.00 1.30
C LYS A 85 12.73 7.98 0.81
N VAL A 86 12.08 6.85 0.98
CA VAL A 86 10.65 6.66 0.69
C VAL A 86 9.91 6.45 2.00
N THR A 87 8.90 7.26 2.25
CA THR A 87 8.01 7.12 3.40
C THR A 87 6.60 6.82 2.90
N VAL A 88 6.07 5.68 3.29
CA VAL A 88 4.71 5.27 3.00
C VAL A 88 3.88 5.45 4.27
N LEU A 89 2.84 6.27 4.17
CA LEU A 89 1.91 6.54 5.27
C LEU A 89 0.54 6.01 4.87
N VAL A 90 0.13 4.89 5.43
CA VAL A 90 -1.15 4.24 5.09
C VAL A 90 -1.94 3.93 6.35
N THR A 91 -3.26 3.87 6.20
CA THR A 91 -4.15 3.59 7.35
C THR A 91 -4.04 2.15 7.84
N GLU A 92 -3.66 1.24 6.96
CA GLU A 92 -3.48 -0.18 7.28
C GLU A 92 -2.46 -0.79 6.31
N ALA A 93 -1.60 -1.66 6.82
CA ALA A 93 -0.69 -2.46 6.01
C ALA A 93 -0.51 -3.81 6.69
N VAL A 94 -0.97 -4.87 6.03
CA VAL A 94 -0.98 -6.22 6.59
C VAL A 94 -0.40 -7.24 5.60
N ASP A 95 0.03 -8.37 6.14
CA ASP A 95 0.48 -9.49 5.31
C ASP A 95 -0.70 -10.00 4.47
N PRO A 96 -0.54 -10.11 3.14
CA PRO A 96 -1.60 -10.66 2.29
C PRO A 96 -2.10 -12.04 2.72
N GLU A 97 -1.24 -12.87 3.28
CA GLU A 97 -1.61 -14.20 3.76
C GLU A 97 -2.49 -14.17 5.00
N SER A 98 -2.51 -13.06 5.73
CA SER A 98 -3.37 -12.89 6.91
C SER A 98 -4.81 -12.50 6.56
N LEU A 99 -5.10 -12.20 5.31
CA LEU A 99 -6.42 -11.76 4.87
C LEU A 99 -7.41 -12.92 4.84
N ASP A 100 -8.58 -12.69 5.42
CA ASP A 100 -9.69 -13.64 5.41
C ASP A 100 -10.78 -13.16 4.43
N PRO A 101 -10.99 -13.88 3.30
CA PRO A 101 -12.01 -13.49 2.32
C PRO A 101 -13.42 -13.36 2.91
N ALA A 102 -13.78 -14.21 3.86
CA ALA A 102 -15.11 -14.15 4.50
C ALA A 102 -15.30 -12.86 5.30
N ASP A 103 -14.27 -12.47 6.07
CA ASP A 103 -14.26 -11.21 6.82
C ASP A 103 -14.31 -10.00 5.88
N LEU A 104 -13.57 -10.03 4.78
CA LEU A 104 -13.56 -8.96 3.79
C LEU A 104 -14.91 -8.80 3.09
N LYS A 105 -15.59 -9.89 2.76
CA LYS A 105 -16.93 -9.85 2.21
C LYS A 105 -17.92 -9.23 3.20
N ALA A 106 -17.82 -9.57 4.47
CA ALA A 106 -18.65 -8.98 5.53
C ALA A 106 -18.41 -7.48 5.67
N ARG A 107 -17.15 -7.03 5.55
CA ARG A 107 -16.79 -5.59 5.56
C ARG A 107 -17.40 -4.85 4.36
N ILE A 108 -17.40 -5.48 3.19
CA ILE A 108 -18.02 -4.91 1.98
C ILE A 108 -19.52 -4.74 2.18
N GLU A 109 -20.20 -5.76 2.68
CA GLU A 109 -21.65 -5.70 2.96
C GLU A 109 -21.99 -4.63 3.98
N ASP A 110 -21.21 -4.52 5.06
CA ASP A 110 -21.37 -3.47 6.05
C ASP A 110 -21.21 -2.07 5.45
N ALA A 111 -20.17 -1.87 4.63
CA ALA A 111 -19.94 -0.59 3.96
C ALA A 111 -21.06 -0.24 2.98
N GLU A 112 -21.57 -1.20 2.23
CA GLU A 112 -22.72 -1.01 1.32
C GLU A 112 -23.98 -0.60 2.09
N GLY A 113 -24.22 -1.21 3.25
CA GLY A 113 -25.35 -0.82 4.12
C GLY A 113 -25.22 0.61 4.63
N ARG A 114 -24.01 1.00 5.04
CA ARG A 114 -23.74 2.37 5.47
C ARG A 114 -23.87 3.38 4.34
N LEU A 115 -23.52 3.01 3.12
CA LEU A 115 -23.72 3.84 1.93
C LEU A 115 -25.19 4.11 1.66
N GLU A 116 -26.05 3.09 1.79
CA GLU A 116 -27.49 3.24 1.60
C GLU A 116 -28.13 4.14 2.67
N ASP A 117 -27.62 4.11 3.90
CA ASP A 117 -28.15 4.81 5.05
C ASP A 117 -27.60 6.22 5.24
N SER A 118 -26.66 6.66 4.38
CA SER A 118 -26.00 7.96 4.51
C SER A 118 -26.27 8.90 3.34
N ASP A 119 -26.22 10.20 3.60
CA ASP A 119 -26.34 11.22 2.55
C ASP A 119 -25.06 11.27 1.72
N GLU A 120 -25.19 11.36 0.41
CA GLU A 120 -24.07 11.33 -0.54
C GLU A 120 -22.96 12.36 -0.25
N ASP A 121 -23.31 13.51 0.27
CA ASP A 121 -22.34 14.58 0.60
C ASP A 121 -21.79 14.52 2.01
N SER A 122 -22.20 13.52 2.80
CA SER A 122 -21.80 13.41 4.21
C SER A 122 -20.39 12.82 4.38
N ALA A 123 -19.75 13.12 5.50
CA ALA A 123 -18.49 12.50 5.87
C ALA A 123 -18.66 10.98 6.10
N ALA A 124 -19.81 10.57 6.63
CA ALA A 124 -20.12 9.15 6.83
C ALA A 124 -20.16 8.39 5.51
N HIS A 125 -20.73 9.00 4.47
CA HIS A 125 -20.79 8.40 3.13
C HIS A 125 -19.38 8.24 2.54
N ARG A 126 -18.54 9.27 2.62
CA ARG A 126 -17.14 9.20 2.15
C ARG A 126 -16.32 8.13 2.87
N THR A 127 -16.52 8.02 4.18
CA THR A 127 -15.85 6.98 4.98
C THR A 127 -16.29 5.58 4.54
N ALA A 128 -17.59 5.39 4.31
CA ALA A 128 -18.12 4.10 3.83
C ALA A 128 -17.60 3.75 2.43
N GLU A 129 -17.48 4.71 1.54
CA GLU A 129 -16.85 4.52 0.21
C GLU A 129 -15.40 4.06 0.32
N GLN A 130 -14.62 4.70 1.20
CA GLN A 130 -13.23 4.32 1.45
C GLN A 130 -13.12 2.92 2.03
N ASP A 131 -13.94 2.59 3.02
CA ASP A 131 -13.96 1.27 3.64
C ASP A 131 -14.32 0.18 2.63
N LYS A 132 -15.29 0.44 1.77
CA LYS A 132 -15.68 -0.47 0.70
C LYS A 132 -14.54 -0.70 -0.30
N ALA A 133 -13.94 0.39 -0.80
CA ALA A 133 -12.84 0.32 -1.75
C ALA A 133 -11.64 -0.45 -1.20
N ARG A 134 -11.31 -0.23 0.08
CA ARG A 134 -10.24 -0.94 0.76
C ARG A 134 -10.53 -2.43 0.88
N ALA A 135 -11.73 -2.79 1.32
CA ALA A 135 -12.13 -4.19 1.47
C ALA A 135 -12.18 -4.93 0.13
N GLU A 136 -12.66 -4.28 -0.91
CA GLU A 136 -12.67 -4.85 -2.27
C GLU A 136 -11.26 -5.11 -2.79
N ALA A 137 -10.34 -4.14 -2.63
CA ALA A 137 -8.96 -4.30 -3.04
C ALA A 137 -8.25 -5.42 -2.25
N PHE A 138 -8.48 -5.49 -0.95
CA PHE A 138 -7.92 -6.54 -0.11
C PHE A 138 -8.49 -7.91 -0.48
N LEU A 139 -9.76 -7.99 -0.84
CA LEU A 139 -10.37 -9.23 -1.30
C LEU A 139 -9.74 -9.73 -2.61
N GLU A 140 -9.46 -8.84 -3.55
CA GLU A 140 -8.73 -9.19 -4.77
C GLU A 140 -7.35 -9.76 -4.45
N ILE A 141 -6.62 -9.12 -3.52
CA ILE A 141 -5.30 -9.57 -3.08
C ILE A 141 -5.40 -10.97 -2.45
N ALA A 142 -6.37 -11.18 -1.57
CA ALA A 142 -6.60 -12.47 -0.91
C ALA A 142 -6.91 -13.58 -1.91
N ASN A 143 -7.71 -13.29 -2.93
CA ASN A 143 -8.11 -14.27 -3.95
C ASN A 143 -7.00 -14.57 -4.97
N ALA A 144 -6.04 -13.67 -5.14
CA ALA A 144 -4.90 -13.84 -6.03
C ALA A 144 -3.74 -14.63 -5.39
N ALA A 145 -3.78 -14.80 -4.08
CA ALA A 145 -2.74 -15.49 -3.32
C ALA A 145 -2.87 -17.02 -3.43
#